data_d51dc799e6cb69bebd5181deb073e138
#
_entry.id   d51dc799e6cb69bebd5181deb073e138
#
_cell.length_a   1.000
_cell.length_b   1.000
_cell.length_c   1.000
_cell.angle_alpha   90.00
_cell.angle_beta   90.00
_cell.angle_gamma   90.00
#
_symmetry.space_group_name_H-M   'P 1'
#
loop_
_entity.id
_entity.type
_entity.pdbx_description
1 polymer ?
#
loop_
_entity_poly.entity_id
_entity_poly.type
_entity_poly.pdbx_seq_one_letter_code
_entity_poly.pdbx_strand_id
1 'polypeptide(L)'
;MLGPVILAASRSDRMRRLISAAPVSKQVVDRFIPGETVDEIVPIIRDLSDRGLELTMDVVGEDITRPEQAAAARDAYLALIDRLKELELGDRAEMSVKLSMFGQALDGGHELALANVRPVVEAAAAIGTTVTLDAEDHTTLDSMFAIHEELRKDFPQTGCVIQAYLFRTEADARRLAAAGSRVRLVKGAYKEPAEVAYQHKHEIDKAYVRILRILMEGTGYPMIGSHDPRLISIAQELARRAGRKLDEYEFQMLYGIRSDEHLRLAAEGHRMRVYTAYGTDWYGYFMRRLAEKPANLRFFARSMLTRG
;
A
#
# COMPACT_ATOMS: atom_id res chain seq x y z
N MET A 1 -9.10 3.86 -23.06
CA MET A 1 -9.78 2.58 -23.24
C MET A 1 -8.84 1.34 -23.21
N LEU A 2 -7.59 1.47 -22.77
CA LEU A 2 -6.65 0.34 -22.70
C LEU A 2 -6.62 -0.35 -21.31
N GLY A 3 -7.06 0.34 -20.26
CA GLY A 3 -7.05 -0.19 -18.88
C GLY A 3 -7.79 -1.54 -18.70
N PRO A 4 -9.04 -1.69 -19.20
CA PRO A 4 -9.76 -2.96 -19.08
C PRO A 4 -9.09 -4.13 -19.80
N VAL A 5 -8.42 -3.88 -20.93
CA VAL A 5 -7.68 -4.90 -21.69
C VAL A 5 -6.44 -5.35 -20.92
N ILE A 6 -5.74 -4.40 -20.30
CA ILE A 6 -4.55 -4.69 -19.47
C ILE A 6 -4.95 -5.49 -18.22
N LEU A 7 -6.04 -5.11 -17.57
CA LEU A 7 -6.57 -5.83 -16.42
C LEU A 7 -7.08 -7.23 -16.79
N ALA A 8 -7.63 -7.43 -17.99
CA ALA A 8 -7.94 -8.77 -18.49
C ALA A 8 -6.66 -9.59 -18.78
N ALA A 9 -5.61 -8.94 -19.29
CA ALA A 9 -4.32 -9.58 -19.53
C ALA A 9 -3.61 -9.94 -18.20
N SER A 10 -3.88 -9.26 -17.08
CA SER A 10 -3.27 -9.57 -15.78
C SER A 10 -3.63 -10.98 -15.26
N ARG A 11 -4.70 -11.57 -15.76
CA ARG A 11 -5.14 -12.93 -15.42
C ARG A 11 -4.63 -14.01 -16.40
N SER A 12 -3.77 -13.64 -17.37
CA SER A 12 -3.31 -14.55 -18.42
C SER A 12 -1.92 -15.14 -18.12
N ASP A 13 -1.83 -16.43 -17.80
CA ASP A 13 -0.58 -17.15 -17.59
C ASP A 13 0.35 -17.13 -18.81
N ARG A 14 -0.20 -17.02 -20.02
CA ARG A 14 0.59 -16.90 -21.25
C ARG A 14 1.31 -15.54 -21.30
N MET A 15 0.59 -14.47 -20.97
CA MET A 15 1.16 -13.11 -20.90
C MET A 15 2.19 -13.01 -19.77
N ARG A 16 1.90 -13.59 -18.60
CA ARG A 16 2.84 -13.67 -17.47
C ARG A 16 4.16 -14.30 -17.92
N ARG A 17 4.13 -15.50 -18.54
CA ARG A 17 5.34 -16.20 -19.03
C ARG A 17 6.09 -15.39 -20.09
N LEU A 18 5.39 -14.72 -21.00
CA LEU A 18 5.99 -13.89 -22.04
C LEU A 18 6.70 -12.66 -21.49
N ILE A 19 6.07 -11.98 -20.51
CA ILE A 19 6.63 -10.80 -19.86
C ILE A 19 7.79 -11.19 -18.95
N SER A 20 7.70 -12.29 -18.20
CA SER A 20 8.78 -12.77 -17.32
C SER A 20 10.02 -13.25 -18.09
N ALA A 21 9.84 -13.78 -19.32
CA ALA A 21 10.93 -14.30 -20.15
C ALA A 21 11.67 -13.23 -20.97
N ALA A 22 11.12 -12.03 -21.13
CA ALA A 22 11.72 -10.99 -21.98
C ALA A 22 12.72 -10.11 -21.17
N PRO A 23 14.01 -10.05 -21.52
CA PRO A 23 15.02 -9.28 -20.77
C PRO A 23 14.71 -7.79 -20.64
N VAL A 24 13.99 -7.22 -21.61
CA VAL A 24 13.56 -5.81 -21.60
C VAL A 24 12.45 -5.56 -20.59
N SER A 25 11.61 -6.58 -20.31
CA SER A 25 10.58 -6.47 -19.30
C SER A 25 11.17 -6.38 -17.90
N LYS A 26 12.33 -7.02 -17.64
CA LYS A 26 12.97 -6.96 -16.33
C LYS A 26 13.31 -5.53 -15.93
N GLN A 27 13.92 -4.72 -16.78
CA GLN A 27 14.24 -3.31 -16.46
C GLN A 27 12.98 -2.47 -16.18
N VAL A 28 11.86 -2.78 -16.84
CA VAL A 28 10.59 -2.08 -16.59
C VAL A 28 9.93 -2.57 -15.30
N VAL A 29 10.03 -3.87 -15.03
CA VAL A 29 9.53 -4.48 -13.78
C VAL A 29 10.33 -3.96 -12.59
N ASP A 30 11.66 -3.98 -12.66
CA ASP A 30 12.57 -3.52 -11.59
C ASP A 30 12.33 -2.05 -11.21
N ARG A 31 11.76 -1.25 -12.11
CA ARG A 31 11.34 0.12 -11.80
C ARG A 31 10.24 0.21 -10.75
N PHE A 32 9.38 -0.81 -10.64
CA PHE A 32 8.20 -0.83 -9.76
C PHE A 32 8.30 -1.89 -8.67
N ILE A 33 9.11 -2.91 -8.93
CA ILE A 33 9.31 -4.08 -8.07
C ILE A 33 10.81 -4.33 -7.99
N PRO A 34 11.45 -3.90 -6.89
CA PRO A 34 12.91 -3.89 -6.79
C PRO A 34 13.53 -5.28 -6.61
N GLY A 35 12.75 -6.32 -6.36
CA GLY A 35 13.26 -7.68 -6.19
C GLY A 35 12.16 -8.70 -5.88
N GLU A 36 12.51 -9.96 -5.92
CA GLU A 36 11.63 -11.09 -5.63
C GLU A 36 11.88 -11.67 -4.22
N THR A 37 13.06 -11.44 -3.66
CA THR A 37 13.46 -11.94 -2.34
C THR A 37 13.80 -10.79 -1.40
N VAL A 38 13.79 -11.05 -0.09
CA VAL A 38 14.19 -10.07 0.93
C VAL A 38 15.63 -9.62 0.72
N ASP A 39 16.55 -10.52 0.40
CA ASP A 39 17.96 -10.19 0.20
C ASP A 39 18.18 -9.28 -1.01
N GLU A 40 17.41 -9.46 -2.08
CA GLU A 40 17.46 -8.59 -3.27
C GLU A 40 17.01 -7.16 -2.97
N ILE A 41 16.09 -6.96 -2.03
CA ILE A 41 15.59 -5.63 -1.70
C ILE A 41 16.39 -4.91 -0.62
N VAL A 42 17.23 -5.60 0.16
CA VAL A 42 18.07 -4.97 1.20
C VAL A 42 18.89 -3.79 0.68
N PRO A 43 19.58 -3.85 -0.47
CA PRO A 43 20.29 -2.70 -1.03
C PRO A 43 19.37 -1.50 -1.32
N ILE A 44 18.14 -1.75 -1.76
CA ILE A 44 17.15 -0.71 -2.04
C ILE A 44 16.63 -0.08 -0.74
N ILE A 45 16.38 -0.91 0.28
CA ILE A 45 16.00 -0.44 1.62
C ILE A 45 17.06 0.52 2.17
N ARG A 46 18.34 0.16 2.06
CA ARG A 46 19.46 1.00 2.50
C ARG A 46 19.54 2.30 1.71
N ASP A 47 19.51 2.23 0.36
CA ASP A 47 19.58 3.44 -0.50
C ASP A 47 18.45 4.42 -0.16
N LEU A 48 17.21 3.96 -0.05
CA LEU A 48 16.08 4.82 0.32
C LEU A 48 16.25 5.40 1.73
N SER A 49 16.67 4.58 2.69
CA SER A 49 16.90 5.01 4.06
C SER A 49 18.02 6.05 4.17
N ASP A 50 19.12 5.87 3.45
CA ASP A 50 20.25 6.80 3.42
C ASP A 50 19.88 8.16 2.81
N ARG A 51 18.89 8.18 1.93
CA ARG A 51 18.27 9.40 1.37
C ARG A 51 17.24 10.08 2.29
N GLY A 52 17.07 9.59 3.53
CA GLY A 52 16.10 10.14 4.47
C GLY A 52 14.65 9.76 4.19
N LEU A 53 14.42 8.73 3.36
CA LEU A 53 13.09 8.20 3.08
C LEU A 53 12.73 7.08 4.06
N GLU A 54 11.45 6.99 4.39
CA GLU A 54 10.89 5.86 5.12
C GLU A 54 10.30 4.83 4.14
N LEU A 55 10.04 3.62 4.61
CA LEU A 55 9.59 2.51 3.78
C LEU A 55 8.33 1.85 4.33
N THR A 56 7.46 1.44 3.41
CA THR A 56 6.43 0.42 3.65
C THR A 56 6.76 -0.80 2.81
N MET A 57 6.89 -1.96 3.43
CA MET A 57 7.20 -3.21 2.75
C MET A 57 5.92 -4.02 2.53
N ASP A 58 5.65 -4.41 1.29
CA ASP A 58 4.52 -5.24 0.90
C ASP A 58 5.04 -6.51 0.21
N VAL A 59 4.77 -7.67 0.79
CA VAL A 59 5.02 -8.96 0.15
C VAL A 59 3.88 -9.21 -0.85
N VAL A 60 4.18 -9.17 -2.14
CA VAL A 60 3.14 -9.35 -3.17
C VAL A 60 2.63 -10.79 -3.19
N GLY A 61 1.32 -10.93 -3.23
CA GLY A 61 0.58 -12.17 -3.32
C GLY A 61 -0.91 -11.85 -3.27
N GLU A 62 -1.70 -12.70 -3.85
CA GLU A 62 -3.16 -12.56 -3.91
C GLU A 62 -3.80 -13.95 -4.06
N ASP A 63 -5.11 -14.03 -3.85
CA ASP A 63 -5.96 -15.17 -4.21
C ASP A 63 -5.53 -16.52 -3.60
N ILE A 64 -5.24 -16.54 -2.31
CA ILE A 64 -5.00 -17.81 -1.63
C ILE A 64 -6.30 -18.63 -1.56
N THR A 65 -6.15 -19.93 -1.68
CA THR A 65 -7.27 -20.91 -1.74
C THR A 65 -7.20 -21.97 -0.64
N ARG A 66 -6.15 -21.97 0.16
CA ARG A 66 -5.91 -22.97 1.20
C ARG A 66 -5.26 -22.35 2.44
N PRO A 67 -5.58 -22.81 3.65
CA PRO A 67 -5.03 -22.28 4.91
C PRO A 67 -3.50 -22.33 5.00
N GLU A 68 -2.85 -23.32 4.37
CA GLU A 68 -1.40 -23.45 4.39
C GLU A 68 -0.71 -22.27 3.67
N GLN A 69 -1.37 -21.67 2.69
CA GLN A 69 -0.86 -20.48 2.01
C GLN A 69 -0.93 -19.25 2.93
N ALA A 70 -1.93 -19.16 3.81
CA ALA A 70 -2.00 -18.10 4.82
C ALA A 70 -0.86 -18.21 5.83
N ALA A 71 -0.54 -19.44 6.27
CA ALA A 71 0.61 -19.69 7.13
C ALA A 71 1.94 -19.32 6.45
N ALA A 72 2.09 -19.67 5.16
CA ALA A 72 3.27 -19.30 4.38
C ALA A 72 3.42 -17.77 4.22
N ALA A 73 2.31 -17.04 4.01
CA ALA A 73 2.33 -15.57 3.97
C ALA A 73 2.77 -14.99 5.32
N ARG A 74 2.23 -15.48 6.45
CA ARG A 74 2.67 -15.09 7.79
C ARG A 74 4.17 -15.30 7.96
N ASP A 75 4.68 -16.48 7.60
CA ASP A 75 6.09 -16.84 7.78
C ASP A 75 7.01 -15.97 6.89
N ALA A 76 6.56 -15.58 5.68
CA ALA A 76 7.28 -14.65 4.84
C ALA A 76 7.40 -13.24 5.46
N TYR A 77 6.33 -12.74 6.10
CA TYR A 77 6.39 -11.46 6.83
C TYR A 77 7.25 -11.55 8.08
N LEU A 78 7.24 -12.67 8.81
CA LEU A 78 8.13 -12.87 9.97
C LEU A 78 9.61 -12.87 9.53
N ALA A 79 9.94 -13.55 8.44
CA ALA A 79 11.29 -13.54 7.88
C ALA A 79 11.72 -12.12 7.42
N LEU A 80 10.80 -11.34 6.84
CA LEU A 80 11.06 -9.94 6.52
C LEU A 80 11.37 -9.12 7.77
N ILE A 81 10.57 -9.28 8.84
CA ILE A 81 10.75 -8.55 10.11
C ILE A 81 12.10 -8.89 10.74
N ASP A 82 12.51 -10.16 10.75
CA ASP A 82 13.83 -10.58 11.23
C ASP A 82 14.95 -9.86 10.46
N ARG A 83 14.80 -9.73 9.14
CA ARG A 83 15.76 -9.02 8.32
C ARG A 83 15.76 -7.50 8.56
N LEU A 84 14.59 -6.88 8.76
CA LEU A 84 14.48 -5.46 9.12
C LEU A 84 15.08 -5.16 10.49
N LYS A 85 14.99 -6.10 11.44
CA LYS A 85 15.65 -6.02 12.75
C LYS A 85 17.16 -5.88 12.61
N GLU A 86 17.80 -6.67 11.71
CA GLU A 86 19.24 -6.58 11.44
C GLU A 86 19.66 -5.22 10.81
N LEU A 87 18.72 -4.54 10.16
CA LEU A 87 18.95 -3.23 9.55
C LEU A 87 18.73 -2.06 10.52
N GLU A 88 18.22 -2.31 11.72
CA GLU A 88 18.00 -1.34 12.82
C GLU A 88 17.18 -0.11 12.38
N LEU A 89 16.18 -0.29 11.51
CA LEU A 89 15.41 0.81 10.93
C LEU A 89 14.28 1.32 11.84
N GLY A 90 13.82 0.51 12.81
CA GLY A 90 12.73 0.86 13.70
C GLY A 90 11.46 1.26 12.93
N ASP A 91 10.83 2.37 13.31
CA ASP A 91 9.61 2.91 12.69
C ASP A 91 9.79 3.45 11.27
N ARG A 92 11.03 3.53 10.78
CA ARG A 92 11.33 3.94 9.41
C ARG A 92 10.94 2.90 8.36
N ALA A 93 10.75 1.63 8.75
CA ALA A 93 10.28 0.56 7.87
C ALA A 93 9.07 -0.14 8.48
N GLU A 94 7.87 0.12 7.97
CA GLU A 94 6.65 -0.59 8.35
C GLU A 94 6.30 -1.69 7.35
N MET A 95 5.41 -2.61 7.72
CA MET A 95 4.80 -3.59 6.82
C MET A 95 3.40 -3.15 6.40
N SER A 96 3.02 -3.44 5.16
CA SER A 96 1.64 -3.39 4.69
C SER A 96 1.17 -4.80 4.38
N VAL A 97 0.00 -5.18 4.88
CA VAL A 97 -0.52 -6.54 4.74
C VAL A 97 -1.93 -6.56 4.17
N LYS A 98 -2.19 -7.49 3.27
CA LYS A 98 -3.54 -7.77 2.74
C LYS A 98 -4.11 -8.98 3.47
N LEU A 99 -5.26 -8.81 4.12
CA LEU A 99 -5.86 -9.88 4.91
C LEU A 99 -6.31 -11.07 4.05
N SER A 100 -6.55 -10.86 2.75
CA SER A 100 -6.78 -11.96 1.80
C SER A 100 -5.62 -12.96 1.77
N MET A 101 -4.37 -12.49 1.87
CA MET A 101 -3.19 -13.37 1.97
C MET A 101 -3.11 -14.14 3.29
N PHE A 102 -3.79 -13.66 4.33
CA PHE A 102 -3.83 -14.28 5.64
C PHE A 102 -5.08 -15.16 5.85
N GLY A 103 -5.87 -15.36 4.78
CA GLY A 103 -7.00 -16.30 4.80
C GLY A 103 -8.37 -15.66 4.91
N GLN A 104 -8.51 -14.34 4.87
CA GLN A 104 -9.78 -13.63 5.09
C GLN A 104 -10.92 -14.11 4.16
N ALA A 105 -10.60 -14.53 2.93
CA ALA A 105 -11.58 -15.00 1.95
C ALA A 105 -11.92 -16.50 2.05
N LEU A 106 -11.30 -17.24 2.98
CA LEU A 106 -11.57 -18.66 3.20
C LEU A 106 -12.71 -18.88 4.22
N ASP A 107 -13.20 -20.11 4.32
CA ASP A 107 -14.16 -20.48 5.36
C ASP A 107 -13.59 -20.22 6.77
N GLY A 108 -14.34 -19.52 7.62
CA GLY A 108 -13.83 -19.03 8.91
C GLY A 108 -12.74 -17.96 8.76
N GLY A 109 -12.75 -17.24 7.62
CA GLY A 109 -11.65 -16.39 7.19
C GLY A 109 -11.35 -15.22 8.11
N HIS A 110 -12.31 -14.71 8.87
CA HIS A 110 -12.08 -13.66 9.84
C HIS A 110 -11.11 -14.11 10.95
N GLU A 111 -11.44 -15.22 11.59
CA GLU A 111 -10.64 -15.80 12.68
C GLU A 111 -9.28 -16.30 12.16
N LEU A 112 -9.27 -16.89 10.97
CA LEU A 112 -8.05 -17.37 10.33
C LEU A 112 -7.10 -16.20 10.01
N ALA A 113 -7.61 -15.12 9.44
CA ALA A 113 -6.81 -13.93 9.13
C ALA A 113 -6.27 -13.28 10.42
N LEU A 114 -7.10 -13.13 11.45
CA LEU A 114 -6.67 -12.59 12.74
C LEU A 114 -5.57 -13.46 13.38
N ALA A 115 -5.74 -14.78 13.37
CA ALA A 115 -4.76 -15.72 13.95
C ALA A 115 -3.40 -15.67 13.22
N ASN A 116 -3.40 -15.48 11.89
CA ASN A 116 -2.18 -15.39 11.11
C ASN A 116 -1.53 -14.00 11.12
N VAL A 117 -2.30 -12.90 11.15
CA VAL A 117 -1.73 -11.55 11.12
C VAL A 117 -1.24 -11.09 12.50
N ARG A 118 -1.85 -11.53 13.59
CA ARG A 118 -1.46 -11.14 14.96
C ARG A 118 0.03 -11.39 15.26
N PRO A 119 0.63 -12.57 14.97
CA PRO A 119 2.06 -12.80 15.19
C PRO A 119 2.95 -11.83 14.39
N VAL A 120 2.53 -11.42 13.20
CA VAL A 120 3.26 -10.45 12.37
C VAL A 120 3.24 -9.07 13.05
N VAL A 121 2.08 -8.63 13.54
CA VAL A 121 1.93 -7.34 14.26
C VAL A 121 2.75 -7.35 15.55
N GLU A 122 2.72 -8.45 16.31
CA GLU A 122 3.51 -8.63 17.53
C GLU A 122 5.03 -8.56 17.25
N ALA A 123 5.51 -9.30 16.24
CA ALA A 123 6.90 -9.27 15.84
C ALA A 123 7.34 -7.87 15.35
N ALA A 124 6.50 -7.17 14.61
CA ALA A 124 6.76 -5.80 14.20
C ALA A 124 6.89 -4.86 15.39
N ALA A 125 5.97 -4.92 16.34
CA ALA A 125 6.00 -4.11 17.55
C ALA A 125 7.26 -4.39 18.38
N ALA A 126 7.71 -5.64 18.46
CA ALA A 126 8.91 -6.03 19.19
C ALA A 126 10.22 -5.41 18.65
N ILE A 127 10.26 -5.03 17.38
CA ILE A 127 11.40 -4.32 16.78
C ILE A 127 11.17 -2.81 16.62
N GLY A 128 10.11 -2.26 17.25
CA GLY A 128 9.81 -0.83 17.24
C GLY A 128 9.18 -0.32 15.94
N THR A 129 8.59 -1.18 15.12
CA THR A 129 7.84 -0.80 13.94
C THR A 129 6.36 -1.20 14.02
N THR A 130 5.62 -1.11 12.93
CA THR A 130 4.18 -1.37 12.90
C THR A 130 3.73 -2.03 11.60
N VAL A 131 2.47 -2.44 11.58
CA VAL A 131 1.77 -3.01 10.43
C VAL A 131 0.58 -2.12 10.06
N THR A 132 0.38 -1.90 8.77
CA THR A 132 -0.82 -1.26 8.22
C THR A 132 -1.63 -2.30 7.44
N LEU A 133 -2.91 -2.49 7.79
CA LEU A 133 -3.82 -3.38 7.09
C LEU A 133 -4.33 -2.70 5.82
N ASP A 134 -4.06 -3.27 4.65
CA ASP A 134 -4.54 -2.74 3.37
C ASP A 134 -6.05 -2.97 3.21
N ALA A 135 -6.75 -1.99 2.63
CA ALA A 135 -8.12 -2.13 2.21
C ALA A 135 -8.18 -2.79 0.83
N GLU A 136 -8.97 -3.84 0.72
CA GLU A 136 -9.21 -4.56 -0.53
C GLU A 136 -10.60 -4.19 -1.08
N ASP A 137 -11.40 -5.13 -1.59
CA ASP A 137 -12.73 -4.80 -2.06
C ASP A 137 -13.72 -4.45 -0.92
N HIS A 138 -14.83 -3.81 -1.28
CA HIS A 138 -15.80 -3.29 -0.30
C HIS A 138 -16.42 -4.36 0.59
N THR A 139 -16.47 -5.63 0.16
CA THR A 139 -17.11 -6.73 0.90
C THR A 139 -16.27 -7.21 2.09
N THR A 140 -14.96 -6.95 2.06
CA THR A 140 -14.01 -7.41 3.08
C THR A 140 -13.76 -6.39 4.19
N LEU A 141 -14.21 -5.13 4.01
CA LEU A 141 -13.84 -4.02 4.90
C LEU A 141 -14.36 -4.16 6.33
N ASP A 142 -15.57 -4.71 6.54
CA ASP A 142 -16.10 -4.85 7.90
C ASP A 142 -15.26 -5.81 8.72
N SER A 143 -14.82 -6.93 8.12
CA SER A 143 -13.88 -7.86 8.74
C SER A 143 -12.52 -7.21 8.97
N MET A 144 -11.99 -6.45 7.99
CA MET A 144 -10.72 -5.75 8.13
C MET A 144 -10.75 -4.73 9.29
N PHE A 145 -11.80 -3.94 9.42
CA PHE A 145 -11.94 -3.00 10.52
C PHE A 145 -12.08 -3.68 11.88
N ALA A 146 -12.81 -4.79 11.95
CA ALA A 146 -12.94 -5.56 13.19
C ALA A 146 -11.58 -6.15 13.62
N ILE A 147 -10.81 -6.71 12.69
CA ILE A 147 -9.45 -7.20 12.95
C ILE A 147 -8.52 -6.04 13.39
N HIS A 148 -8.60 -4.89 12.71
CA HIS A 148 -7.83 -3.71 13.08
C HIS A 148 -8.15 -3.25 14.52
N GLU A 149 -9.42 -3.16 14.90
CA GLU A 149 -9.85 -2.77 16.24
C GLU A 149 -9.37 -3.78 17.29
N GLU A 150 -9.43 -5.08 16.99
CA GLU A 150 -8.96 -6.14 17.87
C GLU A 150 -7.45 -6.08 18.09
N LEU A 151 -6.67 -5.88 17.00
CA LEU A 151 -5.21 -5.75 17.08
C LEU A 151 -4.78 -4.50 17.84
N ARG A 152 -5.49 -3.39 17.69
CA ARG A 152 -5.16 -2.13 18.37
C ARG A 152 -5.33 -2.16 19.88
N LYS A 153 -6.04 -3.13 20.44
CA LYS A 153 -6.13 -3.30 21.90
C LYS A 153 -4.76 -3.54 22.53
N ASP A 154 -3.91 -4.33 21.84
CA ASP A 154 -2.57 -4.68 22.28
C ASP A 154 -1.48 -3.87 21.57
N PHE A 155 -1.73 -3.50 20.30
CA PHE A 155 -0.79 -2.82 19.41
C PHE A 155 -1.42 -1.52 18.84
N PRO A 156 -1.49 -0.45 19.62
CA PRO A 156 -2.25 0.78 19.27
C PRO A 156 -1.74 1.49 18.02
N GLN A 157 -0.49 1.21 17.59
CA GLN A 157 0.11 1.78 16.38
C GLN A 157 -0.27 1.03 15.09
N THR A 158 -0.99 -0.10 15.18
CA THR A 158 -1.50 -0.79 13.99
C THR A 158 -2.35 0.18 13.15
N GLY A 159 -1.99 0.33 11.87
CA GLY A 159 -2.68 1.20 10.92
C GLY A 159 -3.71 0.45 10.08
N CYS A 160 -4.55 1.20 9.38
CA CYS A 160 -5.44 0.68 8.35
C CYS A 160 -5.56 1.62 7.16
N VAL A 161 -6.01 1.08 6.03
CA VAL A 161 -6.25 1.84 4.80
C VAL A 161 -7.73 2.11 4.62
N ILE A 162 -8.07 3.30 4.11
CA ILE A 162 -9.41 3.64 3.66
C ILE A 162 -9.37 4.22 2.25
N GLN A 163 -10.44 3.99 1.49
CA GLN A 163 -10.51 4.27 0.06
C GLN A 163 -11.55 5.36 -0.22
N ALA A 164 -11.11 6.53 -0.69
CA ALA A 164 -11.95 7.72 -0.83
C ALA A 164 -13.13 7.56 -1.80
N TYR A 165 -13.06 6.62 -2.72
CA TYR A 165 -14.14 6.41 -3.69
C TYR A 165 -15.37 5.71 -3.11
N LEU A 166 -15.27 5.01 -1.97
CA LEU A 166 -16.42 4.36 -1.33
C LEU A 166 -17.28 5.37 -0.56
N PHE A 167 -18.59 5.27 -0.69
CA PHE A 167 -19.51 6.17 -0.02
C PHE A 167 -19.43 6.11 1.51
N ARG A 168 -19.15 4.92 2.07
CA ARG A 168 -19.01 4.70 3.51
C ARG A 168 -17.78 5.37 4.12
N THR A 169 -16.74 5.65 3.32
CA THR A 169 -15.42 6.02 3.84
C THR A 169 -15.42 7.30 4.67
N GLU A 170 -16.33 8.25 4.42
CA GLU A 170 -16.40 9.47 5.24
C GLU A 170 -16.85 9.16 6.67
N ALA A 171 -17.79 8.22 6.86
CA ALA A 171 -18.21 7.76 8.19
C ALA A 171 -17.11 6.95 8.89
N ASP A 172 -16.44 6.04 8.16
CA ASP A 172 -15.31 5.27 8.68
C ASP A 172 -14.17 6.20 9.12
N ALA A 173 -13.85 7.23 8.33
CA ALA A 173 -12.82 8.21 8.66
C ALA A 173 -13.12 8.96 9.96
N ARG A 174 -14.37 9.38 10.21
CA ARG A 174 -14.77 10.03 11.47
C ARG A 174 -14.55 9.11 12.66
N ARG A 175 -14.96 7.84 12.55
CA ARG A 175 -14.77 6.83 13.61
C ARG A 175 -13.29 6.60 13.90
N LEU A 176 -12.47 6.38 12.86
CA LEU A 176 -11.05 6.12 12.98
C LEU A 176 -10.27 7.35 13.51
N ALA A 177 -10.63 8.55 13.05
CA ALA A 177 -10.02 9.80 13.53
C ALA A 177 -10.32 10.05 15.03
N ALA A 178 -11.56 9.79 15.47
CA ALA A 178 -11.94 9.89 16.88
C ALA A 178 -11.23 8.84 17.75
N ALA A 179 -10.96 7.64 17.20
CA ALA A 179 -10.22 6.58 17.87
C ALA A 179 -8.69 6.77 17.87
N GLY A 180 -8.17 7.87 17.33
CA GLY A 180 -6.73 8.12 17.27
C GLY A 180 -5.96 7.13 16.40
N SER A 181 -6.58 6.60 15.34
CA SER A 181 -5.98 5.56 14.48
C SER A 181 -4.94 6.13 13.51
N ARG A 182 -3.95 5.31 13.15
CA ARG A 182 -3.09 5.53 11.97
C ARG A 182 -3.87 5.15 10.72
N VAL A 183 -4.10 6.09 9.81
CA VAL A 183 -5.00 5.88 8.66
C VAL A 183 -4.35 6.30 7.36
N ARG A 184 -4.12 5.34 6.47
CA ARG A 184 -3.70 5.59 5.08
C ARG A 184 -4.91 5.89 4.22
N LEU A 185 -5.00 7.12 3.73
CA LEU A 185 -6.03 7.51 2.79
C LEU A 185 -5.53 7.34 1.36
N VAL A 186 -6.22 6.51 0.57
CA VAL A 186 -5.99 6.33 -0.87
C VAL A 186 -7.26 6.65 -1.66
N LYS A 187 -7.15 6.81 -2.99
CA LYS A 187 -8.35 7.03 -3.85
C LYS A 187 -9.23 5.78 -3.94
N GLY A 188 -8.61 4.62 -4.01
CA GLY A 188 -9.20 3.31 -4.31
C GLY A 188 -8.69 2.78 -5.65
N ALA A 189 -8.50 1.45 -5.74
CA ALA A 189 -7.90 0.79 -6.89
C ALA A 189 -8.73 -0.39 -7.44
N TYR A 190 -9.75 -0.83 -6.71
CA TYR A 190 -10.61 -1.93 -7.13
C TYR A 190 -11.76 -1.42 -8.02
N LYS A 191 -12.32 -2.33 -8.84
CA LYS A 191 -13.49 -2.03 -9.65
C LYS A 191 -14.75 -2.26 -8.83
N GLU A 192 -15.15 -1.24 -8.09
CA GLU A 192 -16.33 -1.28 -7.26
C GLU A 192 -17.61 -0.92 -8.03
N PRO A 193 -18.78 -1.51 -7.66
CA PRO A 193 -20.05 -1.17 -8.28
C PRO A 193 -20.51 0.25 -7.92
N ALA A 194 -21.35 0.84 -8.79
CA ALA A 194 -21.81 2.22 -8.63
C ALA A 194 -22.71 2.46 -7.40
N GLU A 195 -23.26 1.38 -6.84
CA GLU A 195 -24.10 1.39 -5.64
C GLU A 195 -23.30 1.68 -4.36
N VAL A 196 -21.98 1.44 -4.39
CA VAL A 196 -21.10 1.61 -3.21
C VAL A 196 -19.99 2.60 -3.41
N ALA A 197 -19.69 3.03 -4.67
CA ALA A 197 -18.53 3.85 -4.97
C ALA A 197 -18.78 4.92 -6.05
N TYR A 198 -18.14 6.08 -5.89
CA TYR A 198 -18.05 7.10 -6.92
C TYR A 198 -17.35 6.55 -8.16
N GLN A 199 -17.93 6.79 -9.34
CA GLN A 199 -17.40 6.32 -10.62
C GLN A 199 -16.57 7.41 -11.35
N HIS A 200 -16.76 8.67 -11.02
CA HIS A 200 -16.10 9.77 -11.71
C HIS A 200 -14.94 10.34 -10.89
N LYS A 201 -13.80 10.52 -11.56
CA LYS A 201 -12.57 10.99 -10.94
C LYS A 201 -12.72 12.26 -10.11
N HIS A 202 -13.51 13.24 -10.59
CA HIS A 202 -13.69 14.51 -9.87
C HIS A 202 -14.47 14.35 -8.56
N GLU A 203 -15.40 13.38 -8.48
CA GLU A 203 -16.13 13.06 -7.26
C GLU A 203 -15.21 12.37 -6.24
N ILE A 204 -14.38 11.44 -6.73
CA ILE A 204 -13.35 10.77 -5.91
C ILE A 204 -12.35 11.81 -5.37
N ASP A 205 -11.88 12.75 -6.20
CA ASP A 205 -10.95 13.80 -5.78
C ASP A 205 -11.59 14.71 -4.69
N LYS A 206 -12.87 15.06 -4.83
CA LYS A 206 -13.62 15.82 -3.80
C LYS A 206 -13.82 15.02 -2.52
N ALA A 207 -14.19 13.75 -2.62
CA ALA A 207 -14.33 12.86 -1.46
C ALA A 207 -13.00 12.72 -0.72
N TYR A 208 -11.90 12.52 -1.44
CA TYR A 208 -10.55 12.46 -0.88
C TYR A 208 -10.23 13.70 -0.01
N VAL A 209 -10.52 14.90 -0.52
CA VAL A 209 -10.25 16.15 0.21
C VAL A 209 -11.14 16.27 1.46
N ARG A 210 -12.43 15.90 1.38
CA ARG A 210 -13.32 15.91 2.56
C ARG A 210 -12.83 14.96 3.65
N ILE A 211 -12.48 13.74 3.25
CA ILE A 211 -12.00 12.69 4.16
C ILE A 211 -10.65 13.09 4.75
N LEU A 212 -9.74 13.61 3.94
CA LEU A 212 -8.44 14.09 4.41
C LEU A 212 -8.58 15.19 5.48
N ARG A 213 -9.54 16.12 5.30
CA ARG A 213 -9.82 17.14 6.30
C ARG A 213 -10.25 16.51 7.64
N ILE A 214 -11.15 15.52 7.60
CA ILE A 214 -11.59 14.81 8.82
C ILE A 214 -10.38 14.18 9.54
N LEU A 215 -9.49 13.51 8.80
CA LEU A 215 -8.31 12.89 9.38
C LEU A 215 -7.32 13.93 9.94
N MET A 216 -7.12 15.07 9.25
CA MET A 216 -6.23 16.14 9.70
C MET A 216 -6.76 16.85 10.96
N GLU A 217 -8.06 17.03 11.08
CA GLU A 217 -8.72 17.64 12.26
C GLU A 217 -8.87 16.66 13.44
N GLY A 218 -8.72 15.35 13.21
CA GLY A 218 -8.85 14.31 14.23
C GLY A 218 -7.61 14.14 15.11
N THR A 219 -7.62 13.16 16.00
CA THR A 219 -6.52 12.88 16.94
C THR A 219 -5.55 11.79 16.45
N GLY A 220 -5.87 11.11 15.31
CA GLY A 220 -5.07 10.05 14.76
C GLY A 220 -3.87 10.53 13.93
N TYR A 221 -3.22 9.60 13.27
CA TYR A 221 -2.05 9.84 12.41
C TYR A 221 -2.43 9.65 10.92
N PRO A 222 -2.64 10.73 10.15
CA PRO A 222 -2.95 10.66 8.73
C PRO A 222 -1.75 10.24 7.88
N MET A 223 -1.93 9.27 7.00
CA MET A 223 -0.97 8.85 6.00
C MET A 223 -1.55 9.13 4.60
N ILE A 224 -0.94 10.04 3.86
CA ILE A 224 -1.46 10.57 2.59
C ILE A 224 -0.95 9.73 1.42
N GLY A 225 -1.73 8.72 0.99
CA GLY A 225 -1.40 7.83 -0.13
C GLY A 225 -1.80 8.43 -1.48
N SER A 226 -0.96 9.29 -2.06
CA SER A 226 -1.27 9.94 -3.33
C SER A 226 -0.04 10.42 -4.09
N HIS A 227 -0.08 10.27 -5.44
CA HIS A 227 0.90 10.86 -6.36
C HIS A 227 0.38 12.15 -7.03
N ASP A 228 -0.82 12.62 -6.70
CA ASP A 228 -1.44 13.80 -7.32
C ASP A 228 -0.87 15.07 -6.67
N PRO A 229 -0.14 15.94 -7.42
CA PRO A 229 0.49 17.12 -6.84
C PRO A 229 -0.52 18.09 -6.21
N ARG A 230 -1.75 18.13 -6.72
CA ARG A 230 -2.82 18.97 -6.16
C ARG A 230 -3.24 18.47 -4.78
N LEU A 231 -3.38 17.13 -4.62
CA LEU A 231 -3.74 16.53 -3.34
C LEU A 231 -2.60 16.67 -2.31
N ILE A 232 -1.34 16.60 -2.74
CA ILE A 232 -0.18 16.85 -1.90
C ILE A 232 -0.22 18.30 -1.36
N SER A 233 -0.38 19.30 -2.25
CA SER A 233 -0.47 20.70 -1.84
C SER A 233 -1.69 20.99 -0.93
N ILE A 234 -2.83 20.35 -1.21
CA ILE A 234 -4.02 20.44 -0.35
C ILE A 234 -3.74 19.81 1.02
N ALA A 235 -3.04 18.67 1.07
CA ALA A 235 -2.69 18.01 2.32
C ALA A 235 -1.79 18.89 3.19
N GLN A 236 -0.76 19.52 2.61
CA GLN A 236 0.12 20.46 3.30
C GLN A 236 -0.68 21.64 3.88
N GLU A 237 -1.61 22.22 3.11
CA GLU A 237 -2.46 23.33 3.58
C GLU A 237 -3.45 22.88 4.67
N LEU A 238 -4.06 21.70 4.56
CA LEU A 238 -4.95 21.16 5.58
C LEU A 238 -4.20 20.88 6.89
N ALA A 239 -2.99 20.31 6.82
CA ALA A 239 -2.14 20.09 7.98
C ALA A 239 -1.78 21.40 8.67
N ARG A 240 -1.38 22.42 7.90
CA ARG A 240 -1.10 23.77 8.44
C ARG A 240 -2.31 24.38 9.13
N ARG A 241 -3.52 24.27 8.54
CA ARG A 241 -4.77 24.77 9.14
C ARG A 241 -5.16 24.04 10.41
N ALA A 242 -4.92 22.74 10.46
CA ALA A 242 -5.17 21.91 11.64
C ALA A 242 -4.09 22.07 12.72
N GLY A 243 -3.03 22.85 12.47
CA GLY A 243 -1.92 23.05 13.41
C GLY A 243 -1.03 21.82 13.61
N ARG A 244 -1.02 20.88 12.63
CA ARG A 244 -0.20 19.67 12.72
C ARG A 244 1.27 19.98 12.48
N LYS A 245 2.14 19.35 13.26
CA LYS A 245 3.58 19.32 13.04
C LYS A 245 3.92 18.36 11.92
N LEU A 246 5.12 18.46 11.33
CA LEU A 246 5.57 17.63 10.21
C LEU A 246 5.71 16.14 10.57
N ASP A 247 5.87 15.81 11.84
CA ASP A 247 5.95 14.45 12.37
C ASP A 247 4.59 13.84 12.80
N GLU A 248 3.50 14.62 12.70
CA GLU A 248 2.15 14.17 13.06
C GLU A 248 1.33 13.65 11.85
N TYR A 249 1.94 13.56 10.70
CA TYR A 249 1.39 12.95 9.47
C TYR A 249 2.51 12.59 8.50
N GLU A 250 2.22 11.82 7.46
CA GLU A 250 3.21 11.45 6.45
C GLU A 250 2.61 11.38 5.05
N PHE A 251 3.48 11.54 4.04
CA PHE A 251 3.16 11.26 2.65
C PHE A 251 3.61 9.85 2.28
N GLN A 252 2.80 9.17 1.48
CA GLN A 252 3.11 7.83 0.99
C GLN A 252 2.95 7.75 -0.52
N MET A 253 3.98 7.24 -1.19
CA MET A 253 3.99 7.04 -2.64
C MET A 253 4.60 5.70 -2.99
N LEU A 254 4.24 5.18 -4.16
CA LEU A 254 4.75 3.91 -4.65
C LEU A 254 6.20 4.05 -5.12
N TYR A 255 7.00 3.02 -4.89
CA TYR A 255 8.35 2.89 -5.43
C TYR A 255 8.34 3.06 -6.94
N GLY A 256 9.35 3.78 -7.47
CA GLY A 256 9.50 4.05 -8.90
C GLY A 256 8.52 5.06 -9.52
N ILE A 257 7.62 5.65 -8.72
CA ILE A 257 6.65 6.66 -9.16
C ILE A 257 7.00 8.02 -8.56
N ARG A 258 7.40 9.01 -9.39
CA ARG A 258 7.73 10.38 -8.97
C ARG A 258 8.83 10.43 -7.91
N SER A 259 9.93 9.71 -8.12
CA SER A 259 11.05 9.65 -7.16
C SER A 259 11.63 11.03 -6.82
N ASP A 260 11.59 12.00 -7.76
CA ASP A 260 11.99 13.38 -7.49
C ASP A 260 11.10 14.06 -6.44
N GLU A 261 9.80 13.72 -6.43
CA GLU A 261 8.85 14.25 -5.45
C GLU A 261 9.07 13.64 -4.06
N HIS A 262 9.48 12.36 -3.99
CA HIS A 262 9.87 11.75 -2.72
C HIS A 262 11.00 12.56 -2.05
N LEU A 263 12.05 12.83 -2.82
CA LEU A 263 13.21 13.59 -2.33
C LEU A 263 12.86 15.04 -1.99
N ARG A 264 12.00 15.67 -2.80
CA ARG A 264 11.53 17.05 -2.53
C ARG A 264 10.80 17.14 -1.19
N LEU A 265 9.84 16.25 -0.95
CA LEU A 265 9.08 16.23 0.30
C LEU A 265 9.96 15.94 1.51
N ALA A 266 10.87 14.98 1.39
CA ALA A 266 11.85 14.69 2.45
C ALA A 266 12.76 15.89 2.74
N ALA A 267 13.25 16.57 1.69
CA ALA A 267 14.09 17.78 1.83
C ALA A 267 13.33 18.96 2.48
N GLU A 268 12.01 19.02 2.34
CA GLU A 268 11.15 19.98 3.02
C GLU A 268 10.85 19.60 4.49
N GLY A 269 11.39 18.47 4.98
CA GLY A 269 11.24 18.00 6.36
C GLY A 269 9.98 17.16 6.59
N HIS A 270 9.23 16.81 5.54
CA HIS A 270 8.09 15.91 5.67
C HIS A 270 8.55 14.45 5.83
N ARG A 271 7.81 13.69 6.62
CA ARG A 271 7.92 12.22 6.58
C ARG A 271 7.41 11.73 5.22
N MET A 272 8.31 11.18 4.42
CA MET A 272 7.99 10.62 3.11
C MET A 272 8.31 9.14 3.08
N ARG A 273 7.27 8.32 3.00
CA ARG A 273 7.35 6.87 3.02
C ARG A 273 7.13 6.29 1.63
N VAL A 274 8.05 5.43 1.20
CA VAL A 274 8.00 4.77 -0.10
C VAL A 274 7.39 3.37 0.07
N TYR A 275 6.23 3.14 -0.55
CA TYR A 275 5.58 1.84 -0.58
C TYR A 275 6.30 0.94 -1.58
N THR A 276 6.96 -0.07 -1.07
CA THR A 276 7.87 -0.95 -1.81
C THR A 276 7.31 -2.37 -1.81
N ALA A 277 6.74 -2.76 -2.95
CA ALA A 277 6.22 -4.09 -3.19
C ALA A 277 7.34 -5.00 -3.71
N TYR A 278 7.46 -6.22 -3.19
CA TYR A 278 8.44 -7.22 -3.64
C TYR A 278 7.87 -8.64 -3.50
N GLY A 279 8.47 -9.60 -4.19
CA GLY A 279 8.07 -11.01 -4.13
C GLY A 279 7.89 -11.62 -5.52
N THR A 280 7.75 -12.94 -5.57
CA THR A 280 7.67 -13.71 -6.82
C THR A 280 6.34 -13.56 -7.56
N ASP A 281 5.27 -13.17 -6.87
CA ASP A 281 3.93 -13.02 -7.46
C ASP A 281 3.62 -11.59 -7.91
N TRP A 282 4.63 -10.92 -8.44
CA TRP A 282 4.61 -9.50 -8.80
C TRP A 282 3.75 -9.16 -10.03
N TYR A 283 3.36 -10.13 -10.85
CA TYR A 283 2.74 -9.86 -12.15
C TYR A 283 1.41 -9.08 -12.05
N GLY A 284 0.52 -9.48 -11.14
CA GLY A 284 -0.75 -8.79 -10.90
C GLY A 284 -0.54 -7.34 -10.46
N TYR A 285 0.35 -7.10 -9.51
CA TYR A 285 0.73 -5.77 -9.05
C TYR A 285 1.29 -4.91 -10.19
N PHE A 286 2.24 -5.45 -10.98
CA PHE A 286 2.85 -4.76 -12.12
C PHE A 286 1.82 -4.35 -13.17
N MET A 287 0.88 -5.23 -13.52
CA MET A 287 -0.16 -4.95 -14.51
C MET A 287 -1.12 -3.83 -14.04
N ARG A 288 -1.43 -3.75 -12.73
CA ARG A 288 -2.19 -2.62 -12.18
C ARG A 288 -1.43 -1.30 -12.34
N ARG A 289 -0.11 -1.28 -12.09
CA ARG A 289 0.74 -0.07 -12.31
C ARG A 289 0.77 0.36 -13.78
N LEU A 290 0.81 -0.58 -14.71
CA LEU A 290 0.73 -0.26 -16.14
C LEU A 290 -0.63 0.34 -16.53
N ALA A 291 -1.71 -0.16 -15.95
CA ALA A 291 -3.08 0.28 -16.24
C ALA A 291 -3.36 1.71 -15.75
N GLU A 292 -2.70 2.17 -14.69
CA GLU A 292 -2.95 3.47 -14.05
C GLU A 292 -2.55 4.67 -14.90
N LYS A 293 -1.52 4.54 -15.74
CA LYS A 293 -1.05 5.66 -16.57
C LYS A 293 -0.73 5.21 -18.01
N PRO A 294 -1.29 5.87 -19.02
CA PRO A 294 -0.95 5.64 -20.44
C PRO A 294 0.55 5.82 -20.75
N ALA A 295 1.24 6.67 -19.98
CA ALA A 295 2.68 6.87 -20.12
C ALA A 295 3.49 5.61 -19.74
N ASN A 296 3.09 4.91 -18.68
CA ASN A 296 3.73 3.66 -18.28
C ASN A 296 3.56 2.59 -19.36
N LEU A 297 2.37 2.52 -19.94
CA LEU A 297 2.08 1.60 -21.04
C LEU A 297 2.89 1.94 -22.31
N ARG A 298 2.99 3.23 -22.67
CA ARG A 298 3.80 3.66 -23.83
C ARG A 298 5.29 3.36 -23.61
N PHE A 299 5.79 3.55 -22.40
CA PHE A 299 7.16 3.21 -22.04
C PHE A 299 7.39 1.70 -22.16
N PHE A 300 6.51 0.88 -21.60
CA PHE A 300 6.56 -0.57 -21.71
C PHE A 300 6.48 -1.05 -23.16
N ALA A 301 5.49 -0.58 -23.93
CA ALA A 301 5.34 -0.93 -25.34
C ALA A 301 6.58 -0.52 -26.18
N ARG A 302 7.14 0.66 -25.93
CA ARG A 302 8.36 1.13 -26.60
C ARG A 302 9.58 0.25 -26.26
N SER A 303 9.73 -0.15 -25.00
CA SER A 303 10.81 -1.03 -24.55
C SER A 303 10.71 -2.45 -25.16
N MET A 304 9.50 -2.90 -25.49
CA MET A 304 9.28 -4.17 -26.19
C MET A 304 9.55 -4.08 -27.70
N LEU A 305 9.37 -2.90 -28.30
CA LEU A 305 9.51 -2.67 -29.75
C LEU A 305 10.92 -2.22 -30.17
N THR A 306 11.78 -1.75 -29.26
CA THR A 306 13.14 -1.27 -29.58
C THR A 306 14.18 -2.37 -29.70
N ARG A 307 13.78 -3.58 -30.12
CA ARG A 307 14.64 -4.65 -30.63
C ARG A 307 14.16 -5.04 -32.04
N GLY A 308 14.55 -4.23 -32.97
CA GLY A 308 14.73 -4.53 -34.36
C GLY A 308 16.10 -4.03 -34.74
#